data_dcdde3993baa7d173bcde2a8d47a838a
#
_entry.id   dcdde3993baa7d173bcde2a8d47a838a
#
_cell.length_a   1.000
_cell.length_b   1.000
_cell.length_c   1.000
_cell.angle_alpha   90.00
_cell.angle_beta   90.00
_cell.angle_gamma   90.00
#
_symmetry.space_group_name_H-M   'P 1'
#
loop_
_entity.id
_entity.type
_entity.pdbx_description
1 polymer ?
#
loop_
_entity_poly.entity_id
_entity_poly.type
_entity_poly.pdbx_seq_one_letter_code
_entity_poly.pdbx_strand_id
1 'polypeptide(L)'
;MRTWTDDQLANYETALETVGNVIAIASRDIAAERQKSQPDADRINELLILQRRLNQERHSLRIDDDAAVRKAVGLYSKIVRAGHL
;
A
#
# COMPACT_ATOMS: atom_id res chain seq x y z
N MET A 1 7.89 1.96 28.96
CA MET A 1 6.46 2.40 28.99
C MET A 1 5.95 2.56 27.56
N ARG A 2 4.81 1.97 27.27
CA ARG A 2 4.20 2.13 25.95
C ARG A 2 3.57 3.53 25.85
N THR A 3 3.70 4.15 24.68
CA THR A 3 3.07 5.44 24.38
C THR A 3 1.82 5.28 23.50
N TRP A 4 1.39 4.04 23.25
CA TRP A 4 0.22 3.73 22.42
C TRP A 4 -0.66 2.69 23.11
N THR A 5 -1.94 2.66 22.70
CA THR A 5 -2.92 1.68 23.16
C THR A 5 -2.87 0.42 22.31
N ASP A 6 -3.51 -0.66 22.79
CA ASP A 6 -3.65 -1.90 22.01
C ASP A 6 -4.45 -1.67 20.73
N ASP A 7 -5.47 -0.82 20.76
CA ASP A 7 -6.25 -0.46 19.59
C ASP A 7 -5.40 0.29 18.55
N GLN A 8 -4.55 1.21 19.01
CA GLN A 8 -3.62 1.92 18.13
C GLN A 8 -2.65 0.96 17.48
N LEU A 9 -2.10 0.01 18.23
CA LEU A 9 -1.21 -1.00 17.67
C LEU A 9 -1.91 -1.84 16.60
N ALA A 10 -3.11 -2.35 16.90
CA ALA A 10 -3.88 -3.17 15.96
C ALA A 10 -4.21 -2.40 14.67
N ASN A 11 -4.64 -1.14 14.81
CA ASN A 11 -4.99 -0.30 13.66
C ASN A 11 -3.75 0.04 12.83
N TYR A 12 -2.63 0.31 13.46
CA TYR A 12 -1.36 0.59 12.80
C TYR A 12 -0.88 -0.64 12.01
N GLU A 13 -0.89 -1.83 12.60
CA GLU A 13 -0.51 -3.07 11.92
C GLU A 13 -1.42 -3.34 10.73
N THR A 14 -2.73 -3.12 10.87
CA THR A 14 -3.70 -3.24 9.77
C THR A 14 -3.37 -2.26 8.64
N ALA A 15 -3.01 -1.02 8.95
CA ALA A 15 -2.63 -0.04 7.94
C ALA A 15 -1.36 -0.46 7.19
N LEU A 16 -0.33 -0.91 7.90
CA LEU A 16 0.91 -1.40 7.29
C LEU A 16 0.63 -2.57 6.35
N GLU A 17 -0.19 -3.52 6.78
CA GLU A 17 -0.56 -4.69 5.98
C GLU A 17 -1.37 -4.27 4.75
N THR A 18 -2.34 -3.37 4.92
CA THR A 18 -3.19 -2.90 3.82
C THR A 18 -2.37 -2.20 2.74
N VAL A 19 -1.48 -1.29 3.12
CA VAL A 19 -0.59 -0.62 2.17
C VAL A 19 0.35 -1.63 1.51
N GLY A 20 0.90 -2.56 2.29
CA GLY A 20 1.75 -3.64 1.78
C GLY A 20 1.06 -4.50 0.73
N ASN A 21 -0.23 -4.78 0.92
CA ASN A 21 -1.02 -5.56 -0.04
C ASN A 21 -1.21 -4.80 -1.37
N VAL A 22 -1.39 -3.48 -1.34
CA VAL A 22 -1.46 -2.68 -2.56
C VAL A 22 -0.12 -2.67 -3.29
N ILE A 23 0.99 -2.58 -2.56
CA ILE A 23 2.34 -2.70 -3.12
C ILE A 23 2.50 -4.04 -3.84
N ALA A 24 2.02 -5.13 -3.23
CA ALA A 24 2.07 -6.46 -3.83
C ALA A 24 1.22 -6.56 -5.11
N ILE A 25 0.04 -5.94 -5.13
CA ILE A 25 -0.80 -5.88 -6.33
C ILE A 25 -0.05 -5.16 -7.46
N ALA A 26 0.61 -4.04 -7.16
CA ALA A 26 1.40 -3.32 -8.15
C ALA A 26 2.57 -4.17 -8.67
N SER A 27 3.24 -4.92 -7.80
CA SER A 27 4.32 -5.85 -8.20
C SER A 27 3.80 -6.93 -9.16
N ARG A 28 2.63 -7.49 -8.86
CA ARG A 28 1.99 -8.49 -9.71
C ARG A 28 1.69 -7.90 -11.10
N ASP A 29 1.14 -6.69 -11.13
CA ASP A 29 0.76 -6.03 -12.38
C ASP A 29 2.00 -5.65 -13.21
N ILE A 30 3.10 -5.23 -12.58
CA ILE A 30 4.37 -4.99 -13.26
C ILE A 30 4.88 -6.27 -13.90
N ALA A 31 4.89 -7.38 -13.16
CA ALA A 31 5.34 -8.67 -13.66
C ALA A 31 4.49 -9.13 -14.85
N ALA A 32 3.17 -8.99 -14.76
CA ALA A 32 2.27 -9.34 -15.84
C ALA A 32 2.52 -8.50 -17.10
N GLU A 33 2.75 -7.21 -16.92
CA GLU A 33 3.03 -6.30 -18.05
C GLU A 33 4.34 -6.67 -18.74
N ARG A 34 5.38 -6.99 -17.97
CA ARG A 34 6.69 -7.38 -18.50
C ARG A 34 6.66 -8.67 -19.30
N GLN A 35 5.68 -9.54 -19.05
CA GLN A 35 5.54 -10.82 -19.76
C GLN A 35 4.76 -10.72 -21.07
N LYS A 36 4.16 -9.57 -21.36
CA LYS A 36 3.47 -9.37 -22.64
C LYS A 36 4.47 -9.33 -23.79
N SER A 37 4.01 -9.70 -24.99
CA SER A 37 4.83 -9.63 -26.20
C SER A 37 5.28 -8.19 -26.51
N GLN A 38 4.44 -7.21 -26.16
CA GLN A 38 4.74 -5.78 -26.30
C GLN A 38 4.45 -5.09 -24.99
N PRO A 39 5.37 -5.16 -24.01
CA PRO A 39 5.16 -4.51 -22.73
C PRO A 39 4.97 -3.00 -22.87
N ASP A 40 4.00 -2.46 -22.13
CA ASP A 40 3.76 -1.02 -22.07
C ASP A 40 4.71 -0.39 -21.06
N ALA A 41 5.79 0.24 -21.55
CA ALA A 41 6.81 0.85 -20.71
C ALA A 41 6.23 1.98 -19.85
N ASP A 42 5.28 2.75 -20.37
CA ASP A 42 4.65 3.83 -19.62
C ASP A 42 3.83 3.28 -18.44
N ARG A 43 3.09 2.21 -18.67
CA ARG A 43 2.32 1.54 -17.63
C ARG A 43 3.23 0.99 -16.53
N ILE A 44 4.32 0.33 -16.91
CA ILE A 44 5.32 -0.19 -15.95
C ILE A 44 5.88 0.96 -15.13
N ASN A 45 6.24 2.08 -15.75
CA ASN A 45 6.79 3.23 -15.07
C ASN A 45 5.79 3.85 -14.09
N GLU A 46 4.50 3.97 -14.48
CA GLU A 46 3.43 4.43 -13.59
C GLU A 46 3.32 3.57 -12.32
N LEU A 47 3.37 2.24 -12.51
CA LEU A 47 3.27 1.29 -11.40
C LEU A 47 4.49 1.36 -10.49
N LEU A 48 5.69 1.55 -11.03
CA LEU A 48 6.91 1.72 -10.24
C LEU A 48 6.86 3.01 -9.42
N ILE A 49 6.36 4.10 -9.99
CA ILE A 49 6.18 5.37 -9.28
C ILE A 49 5.17 5.19 -8.14
N LEU A 50 4.06 4.50 -8.41
CA LEU A 50 3.05 4.20 -7.39
C LEU A 50 3.65 3.40 -6.23
N GLN A 51 4.42 2.34 -6.53
CA GLN A 51 5.07 1.53 -5.50
C GLN A 51 6.00 2.37 -4.62
N ARG A 52 6.79 3.25 -5.23
CA ARG A 52 7.69 4.12 -4.50
C ARG A 52 6.94 5.03 -3.56
N ARG A 53 5.83 5.62 -4.03
CA ARG A 53 4.96 6.48 -3.21
C ARG A 53 4.36 5.71 -2.04
N LEU A 54 3.86 4.51 -2.31
CA LEU A 54 3.24 3.66 -1.28
C LEU A 54 4.26 3.22 -0.23
N ASN A 55 5.48 2.89 -0.63
CA ASN A 55 6.55 2.57 0.30
C ASN A 55 6.91 3.76 1.18
N GLN A 56 6.98 4.95 0.63
CA GLN A 56 7.23 6.17 1.40
C GLN A 56 6.09 6.44 2.39
N GLU A 57 4.86 6.29 1.96
CA GLU A 57 3.69 6.47 2.82
C GLU A 57 3.68 5.46 3.96
N ARG A 58 3.98 4.19 3.65
CA ARG A 58 4.06 3.13 4.65
C ARG A 58 5.13 3.44 5.70
N HIS A 59 6.29 3.92 5.29
CA HIS A 59 7.36 4.29 6.19
C HIS A 59 7.03 5.52 7.04
N SER A 60 6.20 6.41 6.55
CA SER A 60 5.83 7.64 7.26
C SER A 60 4.68 7.45 8.24
N LEU A 61 3.97 6.33 8.20
CA LEU A 61 2.87 6.05 9.13
C LEU A 61 3.41 5.94 10.56
N ARG A 62 2.71 6.56 11.49
CA ARG A 62 3.04 6.53 12.92
C ARG A 62 1.90 5.89 13.68
N ILE A 63 2.27 5.06 14.65
CA ILE A 63 1.31 4.31 15.47
C ILE A 63 0.36 5.24 16.25
N ASP A 64 0.82 6.44 16.59
CA ASP A 64 0.05 7.43 17.36
C ASP A 64 -0.69 8.45 16.50
N ASP A 65 -0.58 8.36 15.17
CA ASP A 65 -1.31 9.21 14.24
C ASP A 65 -2.58 8.51 13.76
N ASP A 66 -3.61 8.54 14.59
CA ASP A 66 -4.88 7.84 14.35
C ASP A 66 -5.54 8.28 13.05
N ALA A 67 -5.48 9.57 12.72
CA ALA A 67 -6.10 10.10 11.50
C ALA A 67 -5.43 9.55 10.25
N ALA A 68 -4.09 9.54 10.20
CA ALA A 68 -3.33 9.01 9.07
C ALA A 68 -3.53 7.50 8.92
N VAL A 69 -3.54 6.77 10.04
CA VAL A 69 -3.75 5.31 10.06
C VAL A 69 -5.12 4.97 9.52
N ARG A 70 -6.18 5.62 9.99
CA ARG A 70 -7.56 5.38 9.52
C ARG A 70 -7.72 5.75 8.05
N LYS A 71 -7.11 6.85 7.62
CA LYS A 71 -7.15 7.29 6.23
C LYS A 71 -6.52 6.25 5.30
N ALA A 72 -5.36 5.71 5.67
CA ALA A 72 -4.67 4.69 4.90
C ALA A 72 -5.54 3.42 4.77
N VAL A 73 -6.10 2.93 5.87
CA VAL A 73 -6.97 1.75 5.84
C VAL A 73 -8.20 2.00 4.97
N GLY A 74 -8.88 3.14 5.15
CA GLY A 74 -10.08 3.48 4.38
C GLY A 74 -9.82 3.62 2.90
N LEU A 75 -8.70 4.26 2.53
CA LEU A 75 -8.36 4.51 1.14
C LEU A 75 -7.94 3.23 0.41
N TYR A 76 -7.07 2.43 1.02
CA TYR A 76 -6.44 1.29 0.35
C TYR A 76 -7.19 -0.03 0.52
N SER A 77 -8.03 -0.18 1.53
CA SER A 77 -8.80 -1.42 1.72
C SER A 77 -9.73 -1.71 0.54
N LYS A 78 -10.24 -0.69 -0.12
CA LYS A 78 -11.09 -0.85 -1.31
C LYS A 78 -10.32 -1.50 -2.46
N ILE A 79 -9.07 -1.10 -2.65
CA ILE A 79 -8.20 -1.67 -3.68
C ILE A 79 -7.89 -3.13 -3.36
N VAL A 80 -7.57 -3.42 -2.10
CA VAL A 80 -7.27 -4.79 -1.66
C VAL A 80 -8.48 -5.70 -1.87
N ARG A 81 -9.69 -5.24 -1.51
CA ARG A 81 -10.92 -6.01 -1.71
C ARG A 81 -11.23 -6.24 -3.18
N ALA A 82 -10.96 -5.26 -4.03
CA ALA A 82 -11.13 -5.39 -5.47
C ALA A 82 -10.07 -6.31 -6.10
N GLY A 83 -8.90 -6.42 -5.48
CA GLY A 83 -7.80 -7.24 -5.97
C GLY A 83 -7.07 -6.67 -7.18
N HIS A 84 -7.32 -5.41 -7.52
CA HIS A 84 -6.68 -4.72 -8.63
C HIS A 84 -6.67 -3.22 -8.40
N LEU A 85 -5.74 -2.56 -9.05
CA LEU A 85 -5.62 -1.10 -9.02
C LEU A 85 -6.66 -0.42 -9.89
#